data_da108951dafa6a7299920554f4f0e923
#
_entry.id   da108951dafa6a7299920554f4f0e923
#
_cell.length_a   1.000
_cell.length_b   1.000
_cell.length_c   1.000
_cell.angle_alpha   90.00
_cell.angle_beta   90.00
_cell.angle_gamma   90.00
#
_symmetry.space_group_name_H-M   'P 1'
#
loop_
_entity.id
_entity.type
_entity.pdbx_description
1 polymer ?
#
loop_
_entity_poly.entity_id
_entity_poly.type
_entity_poly.pdbx_seq_one_letter_code
_entity_poly.pdbx_strand_id
1 'polypeptide(L)'
;MLARSGVVLSLLLLTTTLHANIITSENARPGTDRWQLRSSASADIAAYGSATSVAPGETIRFFVSTPDPKFQLEVFRMGWYGGLGGRRMTDAVERTGGAQPMPSPDASGMIRCQWHESDALTIPADWVSGVYLAKITGKPSEKQNYVIFVVRDERAADLYFQTSVTTYQAYNNWGGKSLYAFNSTGAPATKVSFDRPYSLSSGPADFLLHWEYPMVRFLEREGYDVTYGTNIDTHAHPEMLRRVKAFLSVGHDEYWSWEMRANVEAARDAGVDLAFFSANVCYWQIRLEDELRTIVAHKETALATDPYANDGDPSNDARITTQWRLVPVLRPEEAFIGVMSVESQIDADIVIDNPSHWVFAQTNLARGDHLPGLLGYEVDGIVGMQSPPNLVRLAHSPYVNEHGETGFSDMTIYTAPSGAIVFAAGTMQWSWGLDGYGPPSRGNRVSAAAQQIARNVLDRMIGKTMPYTKRRAVR
;
A
#
# COMPACT_ATOMS: atom_id res chain seq x y z
N MET A 1 44.35 -49.53 -33.96
CA MET A 1 42.89 -49.31 -33.86
C MET A 1 42.61 -48.69 -32.52
N LEU A 2 42.42 -47.40 -32.45
CA LEU A 2 42.09 -46.64 -31.24
C LEU A 2 40.63 -46.30 -31.28
N ALA A 3 39.83 -46.85 -30.36
CA ALA A 3 38.41 -46.54 -30.17
C ALA A 3 38.27 -45.22 -29.41
N ARG A 4 37.60 -44.23 -30.02
CA ARG A 4 37.19 -42.97 -29.36
C ARG A 4 35.83 -43.19 -28.75
N SER A 5 35.75 -43.16 -27.42
CA SER A 5 34.49 -43.11 -26.65
C SER A 5 34.01 -41.68 -26.59
N GLY A 6 32.90 -41.38 -27.25
CA GLY A 6 32.25 -40.11 -27.18
C GLY A 6 31.32 -40.11 -25.93
N VAL A 7 31.56 -39.17 -25.00
CA VAL A 7 30.66 -38.86 -23.88
C VAL A 7 29.59 -37.90 -24.37
N VAL A 8 28.33 -38.38 -24.42
CA VAL A 8 27.17 -37.53 -24.69
C VAL A 8 26.73 -36.91 -23.37
N LEU A 9 26.95 -35.61 -23.21
CA LEU A 9 26.48 -34.82 -22.08
C LEU A 9 25.03 -34.44 -22.32
N SER A 10 24.10 -35.17 -21.72
CA SER A 10 22.66 -34.81 -21.75
C SER A 10 22.41 -33.63 -20.81
N LEU A 11 22.15 -32.45 -21.36
CA LEU A 11 21.69 -31.28 -20.62
C LEU A 11 20.20 -31.50 -20.26
N LEU A 12 19.93 -31.87 -19.00
CA LEU A 12 18.56 -31.80 -18.48
C LEU A 12 18.16 -30.33 -18.27
N LEU A 13 17.40 -29.80 -19.19
CA LEU A 13 16.64 -28.58 -18.98
C LEU A 13 15.51 -28.89 -17.98
N LEU A 14 15.71 -28.51 -16.73
CA LEU A 14 14.61 -28.43 -15.74
C LEU A 14 13.72 -27.26 -16.17
N THR A 15 12.70 -27.55 -16.95
CA THR A 15 11.56 -26.63 -17.15
C THR A 15 10.74 -26.67 -15.86
N THR A 16 10.94 -25.68 -14.98
CA THR A 16 9.97 -25.37 -13.93
C THR A 16 8.68 -24.93 -14.63
N THR A 17 7.70 -25.81 -14.70
CA THR A 17 6.34 -25.44 -15.08
C THR A 17 5.82 -24.48 -13.99
N LEU A 18 5.91 -23.18 -14.24
CA LEU A 18 5.14 -22.19 -13.51
C LEU A 18 3.67 -22.57 -13.70
N HIS A 19 3.03 -23.02 -12.63
CA HIS A 19 1.57 -23.18 -12.65
C HIS A 19 1.00 -21.78 -12.85
N ALA A 20 0.39 -21.57 -14.01
CA ALA A 20 -0.24 -20.30 -14.34
C ALA A 20 -1.40 -20.06 -13.38
N ASN A 21 -1.21 -19.16 -12.42
CA ASN A 21 -2.31 -18.66 -11.59
C ASN A 21 -3.09 -17.58 -12.34
N ILE A 22 -4.18 -17.08 -11.73
CA ILE A 22 -5.04 -16.08 -12.37
C ILE A 22 -4.30 -14.78 -12.67
N ILE A 23 -3.34 -14.38 -11.83
CA ILE A 23 -2.53 -13.15 -12.00
C ILE A 23 -1.57 -13.28 -13.18
N THR A 24 -0.87 -14.42 -13.32
CA THR A 24 0.03 -14.66 -14.46
C THR A 24 -0.76 -14.73 -15.78
N SER A 25 -1.95 -15.34 -15.75
CA SER A 25 -2.85 -15.41 -16.91
C SER A 25 -3.35 -14.02 -17.30
N GLU A 26 -3.68 -13.17 -16.32
CA GLU A 26 -4.10 -11.79 -16.53
C GLU A 26 -2.96 -10.95 -17.13
N ASN A 27 -1.75 -11.04 -16.58
CA ASN A 27 -0.57 -10.29 -17.06
C ASN A 27 -0.04 -10.74 -18.43
N ALA A 28 -0.47 -11.91 -18.92
CA ALA A 28 -0.19 -12.33 -20.31
C ALA A 28 -1.09 -11.65 -21.35
N ARG A 29 -2.14 -10.94 -20.93
CA ARG A 29 -3.00 -10.16 -21.83
C ARG A 29 -2.31 -8.89 -22.33
N PRO A 30 -2.72 -8.32 -23.47
CA PRO A 30 -2.12 -7.09 -23.99
C PRO A 30 -2.27 -5.93 -22.99
N GLY A 31 -1.14 -5.33 -22.62
CA GLY A 31 -1.08 -4.13 -21.79
C GLY A 31 -1.10 -2.83 -22.60
N THR A 32 -1.12 -1.71 -21.87
CA THR A 32 -1.06 -0.35 -22.42
C THR A 32 -0.51 0.62 -21.38
N ASP A 33 0.12 1.70 -21.84
CA ASP A 33 0.55 2.86 -21.04
C ASP A 33 -0.47 4.02 -21.07
N ARG A 34 -1.60 3.85 -21.76
CA ARG A 34 -2.65 4.88 -21.91
C ARG A 34 -3.32 5.28 -20.60
N TRP A 35 -3.14 4.48 -19.54
CA TRP A 35 -3.60 4.81 -18.20
C TRP A 35 -2.92 6.06 -17.64
N GLN A 36 -1.70 6.40 -18.08
CA GLN A 36 -0.98 7.58 -17.59
C GLN A 36 -1.69 8.89 -17.95
N LEU A 37 -1.66 9.86 -17.00
CA LEU A 37 -2.17 11.20 -17.26
C LEU A 37 -1.16 11.98 -18.13
N ARG A 38 -1.66 12.57 -19.22
CA ARG A 38 -0.87 13.43 -20.10
C ARG A 38 -1.11 14.92 -19.84
N SER A 39 -2.26 15.27 -19.28
CA SER A 39 -2.68 16.62 -18.96
C SER A 39 -3.45 16.61 -17.63
N SER A 40 -2.71 16.38 -16.53
CA SER A 40 -3.31 16.27 -15.20
C SER A 40 -3.85 17.63 -14.72
N ALA A 41 -5.08 17.65 -14.18
CA ALA A 41 -5.68 18.85 -13.62
C ALA A 41 -6.82 18.49 -12.66
N SER A 42 -6.62 18.73 -11.36
CA SER A 42 -7.67 18.48 -10.35
C SER A 42 -8.65 19.66 -10.18
N ALA A 43 -8.30 20.84 -10.68
CA ALA A 43 -9.19 22.00 -10.63
C ALA A 43 -10.19 22.01 -11.79
N ASP A 44 -9.81 21.50 -12.96
CA ASP A 44 -10.62 21.56 -14.18
C ASP A 44 -11.47 20.29 -14.38
N ILE A 45 -11.03 19.16 -13.81
CA ILE A 45 -11.80 17.93 -13.80
C ILE A 45 -11.56 17.19 -12.50
N ALA A 46 -12.63 16.90 -11.79
CA ALA A 46 -12.60 16.27 -10.48
C ALA A 46 -13.64 15.14 -10.43
N ALA A 47 -13.29 14.04 -9.74
CA ALA A 47 -14.21 12.90 -9.63
C ALA A 47 -13.93 12.06 -8.40
N TYR A 48 -14.95 11.32 -7.95
CA TYR A 48 -14.82 10.30 -6.92
C TYR A 48 -15.75 9.11 -7.20
N GLY A 49 -15.49 8.01 -6.52
CA GLY A 49 -16.28 6.78 -6.61
C GLY A 49 -17.18 6.57 -5.40
N SER A 50 -18.30 5.88 -5.60
CA SER A 50 -19.20 5.48 -4.51
C SER A 50 -18.60 4.51 -3.51
N ALA A 51 -17.49 3.86 -3.84
CA ALA A 51 -16.82 2.88 -3.00
C ALA A 51 -15.29 2.92 -3.25
N THR A 52 -14.51 2.49 -2.26
CA THR A 52 -13.06 2.30 -2.40
C THR A 52 -12.74 0.92 -2.98
N SER A 53 -13.64 -0.04 -2.82
CA SER A 53 -13.56 -1.37 -3.42
C SER A 53 -14.94 -1.90 -3.80
N VAL A 54 -14.97 -2.80 -4.76
CA VAL A 54 -16.18 -3.48 -5.25
C VAL A 54 -15.84 -4.93 -5.63
N ALA A 55 -16.80 -5.84 -5.46
CA ALA A 55 -16.67 -7.22 -5.94
C ALA A 55 -17.24 -7.38 -7.35
N PRO A 56 -16.90 -8.44 -8.09
CA PRO A 56 -17.59 -8.82 -9.32
C PRO A 56 -19.11 -8.93 -9.10
N GLY A 57 -19.87 -8.30 -9.98
CA GLY A 57 -21.34 -8.17 -9.89
C GLY A 57 -21.82 -6.94 -9.12
N GLU A 58 -21.00 -6.31 -8.31
CA GLU A 58 -21.32 -5.03 -7.67
C GLU A 58 -21.13 -3.86 -8.64
N THR A 59 -21.76 -2.72 -8.32
CA THR A 59 -21.72 -1.51 -9.16
C THR A 59 -20.99 -0.40 -8.45
N ILE A 60 -19.92 0.12 -9.07
CA ILE A 60 -19.32 1.39 -8.70
C ILE A 60 -19.97 2.53 -9.47
N ARG A 61 -20.31 3.62 -8.78
CA ARG A 61 -20.85 4.85 -9.38
C ARG A 61 -19.76 5.92 -9.39
N PHE A 62 -19.74 6.71 -10.46
CA PHE A 62 -18.78 7.79 -10.62
C PHE A 62 -19.50 9.12 -10.60
N PHE A 63 -18.93 10.06 -9.85
CA PHE A 63 -19.40 11.42 -9.69
C PHE A 63 -18.33 12.35 -10.25
N VAL A 64 -18.65 13.02 -11.35
CA VAL A 64 -17.68 13.84 -12.12
C VAL A 64 -18.13 15.26 -12.18
N SER A 65 -17.21 16.20 -11.94
CA SER A 65 -17.39 17.63 -12.13
C SER A 65 -16.36 18.15 -13.12
N THR A 66 -16.81 18.83 -14.16
CA THR A 66 -15.95 19.46 -15.17
C THR A 66 -16.68 20.63 -15.82
N PRO A 67 -16.00 21.73 -16.19
CA PRO A 67 -16.60 22.79 -17.00
C PRO A 67 -16.82 22.37 -18.47
N ASP A 68 -16.18 21.28 -18.91
CA ASP A 68 -16.37 20.77 -20.27
C ASP A 68 -17.78 20.23 -20.49
N PRO A 69 -18.36 20.39 -21.69
CA PRO A 69 -19.68 19.87 -22.01
C PRO A 69 -19.76 18.35 -22.06
N LYS A 70 -18.62 17.68 -22.16
CA LYS A 70 -18.49 16.21 -22.19
C LYS A 70 -17.25 15.76 -21.46
N PHE A 71 -17.25 14.50 -21.04
CA PHE A 71 -16.04 13.79 -20.58
C PHE A 71 -16.03 12.36 -21.11
N GLN A 72 -14.84 11.74 -21.12
CA GLN A 72 -14.66 10.33 -21.39
C GLN A 72 -14.19 9.63 -20.12
N LEU A 73 -14.69 8.41 -19.89
CA LEU A 73 -14.26 7.52 -18.82
C LEU A 73 -13.70 6.24 -19.43
N GLU A 74 -12.47 5.88 -19.04
CA GLU A 74 -11.80 4.62 -19.38
C GLU A 74 -11.31 3.97 -18.08
N VAL A 75 -11.51 2.67 -17.91
CA VAL A 75 -11.03 1.93 -16.75
C VAL A 75 -9.84 1.09 -17.13
N PHE A 76 -8.81 1.11 -16.27
CA PHE A 76 -7.58 0.34 -16.41
C PHE A 76 -7.34 -0.49 -15.16
N ARG A 77 -7.01 -1.79 -15.33
CA ARG A 77 -6.44 -2.61 -14.26
C ARG A 77 -4.94 -2.40 -14.24
N MET A 78 -4.39 -2.09 -13.07
CA MET A 78 -2.97 -1.88 -12.85
C MET A 78 -2.26 -3.21 -12.58
N GLY A 79 -1.03 -3.36 -13.07
CA GLY A 79 -0.23 -4.57 -12.92
C GLY A 79 1.10 -4.47 -13.64
N TRP A 80 1.64 -5.58 -14.15
CA TRP A 80 2.89 -5.60 -14.90
C TRP A 80 2.71 -5.46 -16.41
N TYR A 81 1.92 -6.36 -17.03
CA TYR A 81 1.59 -6.38 -18.48
C TYR A 81 2.79 -6.15 -19.39
N GLY A 82 3.86 -6.92 -19.21
CA GLY A 82 5.08 -6.77 -20.02
C GLY A 82 5.81 -5.43 -19.84
N GLY A 83 5.62 -4.76 -18.71
CA GLY A 83 6.21 -3.47 -18.38
C GLY A 83 5.33 -2.26 -18.71
N LEU A 84 4.24 -2.42 -19.49
CA LEU A 84 3.32 -1.34 -19.85
C LEU A 84 2.47 -0.84 -18.66
N GLY A 85 2.32 -1.67 -17.64
CA GLY A 85 1.84 -1.26 -16.32
C GLY A 85 0.34 -1.27 -16.14
N GLY A 86 -0.47 -1.33 -17.19
CA GLY A 86 -1.92 -1.41 -17.08
C GLY A 86 -2.54 -2.12 -18.27
N ARG A 87 -3.77 -2.59 -18.09
CA ARG A 87 -4.63 -3.12 -19.14
C ARG A 87 -5.93 -2.33 -19.20
N ARG A 88 -6.32 -1.89 -20.39
CA ARG A 88 -7.61 -1.23 -20.60
C ARG A 88 -8.73 -2.25 -20.45
N MET A 89 -9.68 -1.95 -19.56
CA MET A 89 -10.78 -2.81 -19.19
C MET A 89 -12.09 -2.44 -19.89
N THR A 90 -12.27 -1.14 -20.17
CA THR A 90 -13.44 -0.61 -20.88
C THR A 90 -13.01 0.23 -22.07
N ASP A 91 -13.86 0.34 -23.08
CA ASP A 91 -13.70 1.36 -24.09
C ASP A 91 -13.97 2.75 -23.50
N ALA A 92 -13.41 3.79 -24.16
CA ALA A 92 -13.71 5.16 -23.78
C ALA A 92 -15.19 5.48 -24.06
N VAL A 93 -15.95 5.70 -23.01
CA VAL A 93 -17.36 6.04 -23.14
C VAL A 93 -17.53 7.52 -22.90
N GLU A 94 -18.11 8.23 -23.87
CA GLU A 94 -18.41 9.65 -23.74
C GLU A 94 -19.71 9.87 -22.94
N ARG A 95 -19.68 10.82 -22.01
CA ARG A 95 -20.80 11.23 -21.16
C ARG A 95 -20.97 12.72 -21.19
N THR A 96 -22.16 13.20 -20.84
CA THR A 96 -22.42 14.63 -20.63
C THR A 96 -21.62 15.13 -19.44
N GLY A 97 -20.84 16.19 -19.63
CA GLY A 97 -20.12 16.90 -18.58
C GLY A 97 -20.97 18.03 -17.99
N GLY A 98 -20.52 18.52 -16.85
CA GLY A 98 -21.13 19.64 -16.15
C GLY A 98 -20.42 19.92 -14.85
N ALA A 99 -20.36 21.18 -14.48
CA ALA A 99 -19.82 21.58 -13.18
C ALA A 99 -20.79 21.20 -12.06
N GLN A 100 -20.27 20.58 -11.02
CA GLN A 100 -21.00 20.26 -9.80
C GLN A 100 -20.52 21.12 -8.63
N PRO A 101 -21.36 21.42 -7.64
CA PRO A 101 -21.03 22.39 -6.61
C PRO A 101 -19.87 21.95 -5.73
N MET A 102 -18.97 22.88 -5.42
CA MET A 102 -17.96 22.71 -4.38
C MET A 102 -18.62 22.96 -3.01
N PRO A 103 -18.70 21.97 -2.13
CA PRO A 103 -19.26 22.19 -0.80
C PRO A 103 -18.31 22.99 0.08
N SER A 104 -18.87 23.77 0.99
CA SER A 104 -18.10 24.38 2.07
C SER A 104 -17.77 23.34 3.16
N PRO A 105 -16.63 23.48 3.85
CA PRO A 105 -16.33 22.63 4.99
C PRO A 105 -17.36 22.85 6.12
N ASP A 106 -17.72 21.77 6.81
CA ASP A 106 -18.55 21.84 8.02
C ASP A 106 -17.73 22.26 9.26
N ALA A 107 -18.34 22.18 10.45
CA ALA A 107 -17.70 22.55 11.71
C ALA A 107 -16.48 21.67 12.07
N SER A 108 -16.39 20.45 11.54
CA SER A 108 -15.24 19.54 11.69
C SER A 108 -14.16 19.79 10.63
N GLY A 109 -14.39 20.69 9.70
CA GLY A 109 -13.55 20.91 8.52
C GLY A 109 -13.81 19.91 7.38
N MET A 110 -14.80 19.03 7.53
CA MET A 110 -15.08 18.00 6.53
C MET A 110 -15.70 18.62 5.26
N ILE A 111 -15.16 18.19 4.12
CA ILE A 111 -15.74 18.45 2.80
C ILE A 111 -16.33 17.13 2.31
N ARG A 112 -17.67 17.15 2.09
CA ARG A 112 -18.43 16.03 1.54
C ARG A 112 -19.25 16.52 0.35
N CYS A 113 -19.01 15.93 -0.81
CA CYS A 113 -19.77 16.22 -2.02
C CYS A 113 -21.10 15.46 -2.01
N GLN A 114 -22.14 16.11 -2.54
CA GLN A 114 -23.44 15.51 -2.80
C GLN A 114 -23.73 15.64 -4.29
N TRP A 115 -22.80 15.15 -5.10
CA TRP A 115 -22.89 15.27 -6.55
C TRP A 115 -23.89 14.27 -7.12
N HIS A 116 -24.46 14.61 -8.26
CA HIS A 116 -25.26 13.68 -9.04
C HIS A 116 -24.35 12.65 -9.71
N GLU A 117 -24.83 11.43 -9.80
CA GLU A 117 -24.17 10.34 -10.55
C GLU A 117 -23.97 10.76 -12.00
N SER A 118 -22.75 10.57 -12.49
CA SER A 118 -22.36 10.90 -13.87
C SER A 118 -22.19 9.67 -14.74
N ASP A 119 -21.83 8.53 -14.14
CA ASP A 119 -21.72 7.21 -14.78
C ASP A 119 -21.71 6.10 -13.73
N ALA A 120 -21.98 4.87 -14.15
CA ALA A 120 -21.91 3.68 -13.29
C ALA A 120 -21.34 2.50 -14.08
N LEU A 121 -20.60 1.63 -13.37
CA LEU A 121 -20.01 0.43 -13.92
C LEU A 121 -20.31 -0.76 -13.01
N THR A 122 -21.09 -1.73 -13.50
CA THR A 122 -21.21 -3.04 -12.86
C THR A 122 -19.98 -3.86 -13.23
N ILE A 123 -19.27 -4.36 -12.23
CA ILE A 123 -18.02 -5.10 -12.43
C ILE A 123 -18.32 -6.47 -13.06
N PRO A 124 -17.80 -6.78 -14.25
CA PRO A 124 -17.96 -8.09 -14.87
C PRO A 124 -17.41 -9.22 -14.01
N ALA A 125 -18.03 -10.39 -14.08
CA ALA A 125 -17.65 -11.57 -13.29
C ALA A 125 -16.26 -12.11 -13.60
N ASP A 126 -15.71 -11.78 -14.77
CA ASP A 126 -14.37 -12.21 -15.21
C ASP A 126 -13.25 -11.20 -14.91
N TRP A 127 -13.58 -10.11 -14.22
CA TRP A 127 -12.53 -9.16 -13.80
C TRP A 127 -11.73 -9.73 -12.63
N VAL A 128 -10.41 -9.70 -12.80
CA VAL A 128 -9.46 -10.22 -11.82
C VAL A 128 -9.21 -9.19 -10.73
N SER A 129 -9.12 -9.64 -9.48
CA SER A 129 -8.75 -8.78 -8.36
C SER A 129 -7.50 -7.94 -8.68
N GLY A 130 -7.52 -6.68 -8.26
CA GLY A 130 -6.45 -5.73 -8.57
C GLY A 130 -6.80 -4.30 -8.18
N VAL A 131 -5.82 -3.43 -8.34
CA VAL A 131 -6.03 -1.98 -8.28
C VAL A 131 -6.46 -1.49 -9.65
N TYR A 132 -7.51 -0.68 -9.69
CA TYR A 132 -8.09 -0.12 -10.91
C TYR A 132 -8.07 1.41 -10.86
N LEU A 133 -7.79 2.00 -12.02
CA LEU A 133 -7.89 3.45 -12.22
C LEU A 133 -8.96 3.74 -13.27
N ALA A 134 -10.02 4.44 -12.88
CA ALA A 134 -10.90 5.08 -13.83
C ALA A 134 -10.27 6.43 -14.20
N LYS A 135 -9.82 6.54 -15.43
CA LYS A 135 -9.26 7.74 -16.02
C LYS A 135 -10.38 8.56 -16.66
N ILE A 136 -10.49 9.80 -16.23
CA ILE A 136 -11.49 10.72 -16.71
C ILE A 136 -10.79 11.80 -17.52
N THR A 137 -11.32 12.07 -18.73
CA THR A 137 -10.77 13.06 -19.67
C THR A 137 -11.88 14.00 -20.11
N GLY A 138 -11.76 15.28 -19.77
CA GLY A 138 -12.67 16.34 -20.21
C GLY A 138 -12.56 16.60 -21.72
N LYS A 139 -13.66 16.97 -22.37
CA LYS A 139 -13.72 17.26 -23.79
C LYS A 139 -14.44 18.59 -24.03
N PRO A 140 -13.77 19.60 -24.68
CA PRO A 140 -12.56 19.48 -25.49
C PRO A 140 -11.22 19.78 -24.79
N SER A 141 -11.22 20.06 -23.45
CA SER A 141 -10.02 20.56 -22.77
C SER A 141 -8.85 19.54 -22.68
N GLU A 142 -9.13 18.25 -22.86
CA GLU A 142 -8.20 17.13 -22.67
C GLU A 142 -7.60 17.05 -21.24
N LYS A 143 -8.17 17.74 -20.27
CA LYS A 143 -7.78 17.68 -18.87
C LYS A 143 -8.14 16.34 -18.27
N GLN A 144 -7.28 15.80 -17.37
CA GLN A 144 -7.38 14.42 -16.92
C GLN A 144 -7.21 14.29 -15.41
N ASN A 145 -7.91 13.33 -14.82
CA ASN A 145 -7.79 12.93 -13.43
C ASN A 145 -8.12 11.43 -13.27
N TYR A 146 -7.89 10.89 -12.06
CA TYR A 146 -8.20 9.50 -11.71
C TYR A 146 -9.27 9.39 -10.63
N VAL A 147 -10.04 8.30 -10.73
CA VAL A 147 -10.69 7.67 -9.57
C VAL A 147 -10.03 6.30 -9.37
N ILE A 148 -9.52 6.05 -8.16
CA ILE A 148 -9.00 4.73 -7.77
C ILE A 148 -10.12 3.90 -7.14
N PHE A 149 -10.11 2.60 -7.45
CA PHE A 149 -10.86 1.59 -6.71
C PHE A 149 -10.17 0.24 -6.81
N VAL A 150 -10.50 -0.66 -5.90
CA VAL A 150 -10.02 -2.04 -5.93
C VAL A 150 -11.18 -2.94 -6.38
N VAL A 151 -10.89 -3.88 -7.28
CA VAL A 151 -11.77 -5.03 -7.46
C VAL A 151 -11.27 -6.12 -6.52
N ARG A 152 -12.05 -6.39 -5.47
CA ARG A 152 -11.77 -7.47 -4.52
C ARG A 152 -12.38 -8.78 -5.01
N ASP A 153 -11.85 -9.90 -4.55
CA ASP A 153 -12.47 -11.20 -4.75
C ASP A 153 -12.46 -12.01 -3.45
N GLU A 154 -13.20 -13.10 -3.44
CA GLU A 154 -13.32 -13.98 -2.28
C GLU A 154 -12.52 -15.28 -2.40
N ARG A 155 -11.68 -15.39 -3.43
CA ARG A 155 -10.88 -16.60 -3.64
C ARG A 155 -9.79 -16.76 -2.58
N ALA A 156 -9.35 -17.97 -2.35
CA ALA A 156 -8.08 -18.21 -1.67
C ALA A 156 -6.93 -17.76 -2.58
N ALA A 157 -5.95 -17.07 -2.00
CA ALA A 157 -4.74 -16.60 -2.67
C ALA A 157 -3.51 -16.82 -1.79
N ASP A 158 -2.31 -16.64 -2.35
CA ASP A 158 -1.11 -16.67 -1.53
C ASP A 158 -0.96 -15.38 -0.71
N LEU A 159 -1.21 -14.23 -1.33
CA LEU A 159 -0.96 -12.91 -0.75
C LEU A 159 -2.24 -12.05 -0.78
N TYR A 160 -2.44 -11.27 0.29
CA TYR A 160 -3.40 -10.16 0.32
C TYR A 160 -2.62 -8.84 0.36
N PHE A 161 -2.84 -7.99 -0.63
CA PHE A 161 -2.25 -6.66 -0.73
C PHE A 161 -3.26 -5.61 -0.28
N GLN A 162 -2.96 -4.88 0.80
CA GLN A 162 -3.78 -3.76 1.26
C GLN A 162 -3.34 -2.46 0.60
N THR A 163 -4.29 -1.75 -0.05
CA THR A 163 -4.08 -0.36 -0.49
C THR A 163 -4.43 0.60 0.63
N SER A 164 -3.59 1.62 0.85
CA SER A 164 -3.64 2.51 2.02
C SER A 164 -4.60 3.70 1.81
N VAL A 165 -5.84 3.42 1.40
CA VAL A 165 -6.83 4.45 1.02
C VAL A 165 -7.19 5.41 2.16
N THR A 166 -7.07 4.99 3.43
CA THR A 166 -7.27 5.85 4.59
C THR A 166 -6.18 6.89 4.70
N THR A 167 -4.92 6.52 4.42
CA THR A 167 -3.79 7.44 4.37
C THR A 167 -3.93 8.41 3.20
N TYR A 168 -4.29 7.93 2.00
CA TYR A 168 -4.56 8.84 0.87
C TYR A 168 -5.59 9.90 1.24
N GLN A 169 -6.68 9.50 1.90
CA GLN A 169 -7.76 10.41 2.26
C GLN A 169 -7.38 11.36 3.38
N ALA A 170 -6.52 10.94 4.32
CA ALA A 170 -6.00 11.78 5.40
C ALA A 170 -5.19 12.98 4.87
N TYR A 171 -4.37 12.75 3.85
CA TYR A 171 -3.56 13.78 3.19
C TYR A 171 -4.30 14.53 2.09
N ASN A 172 -5.43 14.00 1.61
CA ASN A 172 -6.20 14.63 0.52
C ASN A 172 -6.66 16.03 0.90
N ASN A 173 -6.15 17.05 0.22
CA ASN A 173 -6.48 18.46 0.46
C ASN A 173 -7.44 19.05 -0.59
N TRP A 174 -8.13 18.21 -1.37
CA TRP A 174 -9.12 18.69 -2.30
C TRP A 174 -10.20 19.52 -1.59
N GLY A 175 -10.52 20.70 -2.14
CA GLY A 175 -11.40 21.66 -1.50
C GLY A 175 -10.75 22.47 -0.36
N GLY A 176 -9.43 22.34 -0.15
CA GLY A 176 -8.65 23.12 0.80
C GLY A 176 -8.65 22.60 2.23
N LYS A 177 -9.03 21.33 2.47
CA LYS A 177 -9.05 20.70 3.80
C LYS A 177 -8.53 19.28 3.80
N SER A 178 -7.64 18.98 4.74
CA SER A 178 -7.13 17.63 5.06
C SER A 178 -7.02 17.46 6.57
N LEU A 179 -6.51 16.30 7.04
CA LEU A 179 -6.18 16.09 8.46
C LEU A 179 -4.87 16.79 8.88
N TYR A 180 -4.25 17.60 8.03
CA TYR A 180 -2.98 18.27 8.29
C TYR A 180 -3.07 19.78 8.09
N ALA A 181 -2.44 20.53 9.00
CA ALA A 181 -2.40 21.99 8.94
C ALA A 181 -1.58 22.50 7.76
N PHE A 182 -0.49 21.81 7.39
CA PHE A 182 0.45 22.27 6.36
C PHE A 182 -0.17 22.33 4.95
N ASN A 183 -1.24 21.56 4.70
CA ASN A 183 -1.93 21.55 3.41
C ASN A 183 -3.45 21.85 3.51
N SER A 184 -3.87 22.47 4.61
CA SER A 184 -5.24 22.96 4.82
C SER A 184 -5.31 24.48 4.78
N THR A 185 -6.38 25.01 4.26
CA THR A 185 -6.72 26.43 4.40
C THR A 185 -7.26 26.69 5.81
N GLY A 186 -6.46 27.36 6.66
CA GLY A 186 -6.75 27.54 8.08
C GLY A 186 -6.55 26.27 8.89
N ALA A 187 -7.35 26.03 9.90
CA ALA A 187 -7.24 24.85 10.76
C ALA A 187 -7.44 23.54 9.98
N PRO A 188 -6.74 22.45 10.33
CA PRO A 188 -6.95 21.12 9.74
C PRO A 188 -8.36 20.61 10.06
N ALA A 189 -8.85 19.69 9.26
CA ALA A 189 -10.07 18.96 9.56
C ALA A 189 -9.84 17.90 10.64
N THR A 190 -10.88 17.57 11.41
CA THR A 190 -10.92 16.38 12.28
C THR A 190 -11.72 15.25 11.68
N LYS A 191 -12.42 15.51 10.56
CA LYS A 191 -13.10 14.51 9.76
C LYS A 191 -12.81 14.71 8.26
N VAL A 192 -12.66 13.63 7.52
CA VAL A 192 -12.54 13.65 6.06
C VAL A 192 -13.41 12.57 5.44
N SER A 193 -14.01 12.88 4.28
CA SER A 193 -14.94 11.98 3.61
C SER A 193 -14.34 11.36 2.34
N PHE A 194 -14.68 10.11 2.06
CA PHE A 194 -14.42 9.48 0.75
C PHE A 194 -15.36 10.00 -0.35
N ASP A 195 -16.44 10.72 0.01
CA ASP A 195 -17.35 11.33 -0.94
C ASP A 195 -16.83 12.70 -1.39
N ARG A 196 -15.60 12.71 -1.89
CA ARG A 196 -14.95 13.87 -2.51
C ARG A 196 -13.82 13.43 -3.44
N PRO A 197 -13.49 14.21 -4.46
CA PRO A 197 -12.34 13.97 -5.32
C PRO A 197 -11.02 13.90 -4.54
N TYR A 198 -10.02 13.27 -5.15
CA TYR A 198 -8.63 13.41 -4.72
C TYR A 198 -7.96 14.61 -5.41
N SER A 199 -7.11 15.32 -4.69
CA SER A 199 -6.13 16.21 -5.30
C SER A 199 -5.02 15.38 -5.97
N LEU A 200 -4.34 15.97 -6.95
CA LEU A 200 -3.24 15.29 -7.65
C LEU A 200 -2.01 15.07 -6.76
N SER A 201 -1.83 15.92 -5.75
CA SER A 201 -0.68 15.88 -4.85
C SER A 201 -0.86 14.99 -3.61
N SER A 202 -2.04 14.39 -3.43
CA SER A 202 -2.35 13.63 -2.21
C SER A 202 -3.29 12.46 -2.49
N GLY A 203 -3.48 12.12 -3.74
CA GLY A 203 -4.38 11.05 -4.16
C GLY A 203 -3.64 9.90 -4.82
N PRO A 204 -4.39 9.09 -5.58
CA PRO A 204 -3.81 7.92 -6.25
C PRO A 204 -2.64 8.26 -7.18
N ALA A 205 -2.65 9.44 -7.81
CA ALA A 205 -1.59 9.89 -8.70
C ALA A 205 -0.26 10.10 -7.97
N ASP A 206 -0.31 10.34 -6.66
CA ASP A 206 0.87 10.48 -5.80
C ASP A 206 1.10 9.22 -4.96
N PHE A 207 0.23 8.93 -3.99
CA PHE A 207 0.45 7.85 -3.02
C PHE A 207 0.54 6.46 -3.65
N LEU A 208 -0.46 6.04 -4.44
CA LEU A 208 -0.42 4.73 -5.09
C LEU A 208 0.81 4.63 -6.00
N LEU A 209 0.96 5.58 -6.93
CA LEU A 209 1.96 5.47 -7.98
C LEU A 209 3.39 5.62 -7.46
N HIS A 210 3.60 6.34 -6.35
CA HIS A 210 4.92 6.49 -5.76
C HIS A 210 5.30 5.34 -4.82
N TRP A 211 4.39 4.93 -3.93
CA TRP A 211 4.74 4.08 -2.81
C TRP A 211 4.34 2.62 -2.98
N GLU A 212 3.17 2.34 -3.55
CA GLU A 212 2.61 1.00 -3.62
C GLU A 212 2.77 0.34 -4.99
N TYR A 213 2.60 1.08 -6.05
CA TYR A 213 2.56 0.54 -7.40
C TYR A 213 3.84 -0.17 -7.85
N PRO A 214 5.07 0.26 -7.48
CA PRO A 214 6.28 -0.52 -7.76
C PRO A 214 6.25 -1.94 -7.18
N MET A 215 5.63 -2.12 -5.98
CA MET A 215 5.41 -3.45 -5.39
C MET A 215 4.35 -4.23 -6.17
N VAL A 216 3.23 -3.62 -6.56
CA VAL A 216 2.20 -4.27 -7.41
C VAL A 216 2.84 -4.80 -8.69
N ARG A 217 3.66 -3.98 -9.38
CA ARG A 217 4.39 -4.39 -10.59
C ARG A 217 5.35 -5.53 -10.31
N PHE A 218 6.08 -5.48 -9.19
CA PHE A 218 7.00 -6.54 -8.80
C PHE A 218 6.27 -7.85 -8.54
N LEU A 219 5.22 -7.86 -7.71
CA LEU A 219 4.46 -9.07 -7.37
C LEU A 219 3.88 -9.75 -8.61
N GLU A 220 3.27 -8.97 -9.50
CA GLU A 220 2.64 -9.49 -10.71
C GLU A 220 3.68 -9.91 -11.77
N ARG A 221 4.83 -9.24 -11.86
CA ARG A 221 5.97 -9.65 -12.71
C ARG A 221 6.57 -10.98 -12.25
N GLU A 222 6.74 -11.15 -10.95
CA GLU A 222 7.28 -12.38 -10.36
C GLU A 222 6.25 -13.54 -10.34
N GLY A 223 4.99 -13.26 -10.69
CA GLY A 223 3.92 -14.26 -10.80
C GLY A 223 3.37 -14.72 -9.47
N TYR A 224 3.42 -13.90 -8.43
CA TYR A 224 2.76 -14.19 -7.16
C TYR A 224 1.24 -14.22 -7.33
N ASP A 225 0.60 -15.16 -6.64
CA ASP A 225 -0.87 -15.22 -6.56
C ASP A 225 -1.34 -14.23 -5.49
N VAL A 226 -1.77 -13.05 -5.93
CA VAL A 226 -2.15 -11.94 -5.07
C VAL A 226 -3.61 -11.55 -5.27
N THR A 227 -4.32 -11.33 -4.15
CA THR A 227 -5.60 -10.64 -4.11
C THR A 227 -5.44 -9.27 -3.48
N TYR A 228 -6.30 -8.33 -3.84
CA TYR A 228 -6.20 -6.94 -3.42
C TYR A 228 -7.43 -6.53 -2.61
N GLY A 229 -7.21 -5.69 -1.62
CA GLY A 229 -8.23 -5.01 -0.86
C GLY A 229 -7.75 -3.64 -0.39
N THR A 230 -8.59 -2.95 0.35
CA THR A 230 -8.32 -1.64 0.92
C THR A 230 -8.29 -1.71 2.45
N ASN A 231 -7.85 -0.63 3.11
CA ASN A 231 -8.03 -0.49 4.56
C ASN A 231 -9.50 -0.69 4.99
N ILE A 232 -10.45 -0.24 4.15
CA ILE A 232 -11.89 -0.39 4.45
C ILE A 232 -12.31 -1.85 4.38
N ASP A 233 -11.76 -2.63 3.44
CA ASP A 233 -12.01 -4.07 3.37
C ASP A 233 -11.40 -4.80 4.57
N THR A 234 -10.19 -4.45 4.97
CA THR A 234 -9.54 -5.00 6.18
C THR A 234 -10.36 -4.71 7.44
N HIS A 235 -11.01 -3.52 7.52
CA HIS A 235 -11.94 -3.19 8.59
C HIS A 235 -13.20 -4.06 8.55
N ALA A 236 -13.84 -4.16 7.38
CA ALA A 236 -15.20 -4.69 7.23
C ALA A 236 -15.25 -6.21 6.96
N HIS A 237 -14.19 -6.78 6.37
CA HIS A 237 -14.16 -8.13 5.80
C HIS A 237 -12.98 -8.98 6.35
N PRO A 238 -12.91 -9.24 7.69
CA PRO A 238 -11.80 -10.00 8.29
C PRO A 238 -11.64 -11.42 7.73
N GLU A 239 -12.70 -12.00 7.14
CA GLU A 239 -12.67 -13.29 6.50
C GLU A 239 -11.75 -13.34 5.27
N MET A 240 -11.49 -12.21 4.61
CA MET A 240 -10.55 -12.14 3.48
C MET A 240 -9.13 -12.46 3.94
N LEU A 241 -8.74 -12.00 5.13
CA LEU A 241 -7.42 -12.25 5.69
C LEU A 241 -7.16 -13.72 6.04
N ARG A 242 -8.24 -14.49 6.28
CA ARG A 242 -8.13 -15.93 6.61
C ARG A 242 -8.00 -16.83 5.38
N ARG A 243 -8.15 -16.27 4.18
CA ARG A 243 -8.09 -16.99 2.90
C ARG A 243 -6.73 -16.88 2.22
N VAL A 244 -5.77 -16.21 2.87
CA VAL A 244 -4.43 -15.98 2.33
C VAL A 244 -3.36 -16.54 3.27
N LYS A 245 -2.14 -16.70 2.76
CA LYS A 245 -0.98 -17.12 3.54
C LYS A 245 -0.27 -15.94 4.18
N ALA A 246 -0.25 -14.79 3.49
CA ALA A 246 0.36 -13.58 4.03
C ALA A 246 -0.42 -12.31 3.67
N PHE A 247 -0.43 -11.37 4.62
CA PHE A 247 -0.92 -9.99 4.49
C PHE A 247 0.26 -9.05 4.20
N LEU A 248 0.08 -8.10 3.28
CA LEU A 248 1.06 -7.11 2.89
C LEU A 248 0.52 -5.70 3.11
N SER A 249 1.27 -4.87 3.85
CA SER A 249 1.17 -3.41 3.91
C SER A 249 2.41 -2.82 3.24
N VAL A 250 2.23 -1.82 2.36
CA VAL A 250 3.29 -1.31 1.50
C VAL A 250 3.32 0.22 1.49
N GLY A 251 4.52 0.80 1.51
CA GLY A 251 4.72 2.24 1.39
C GLY A 251 4.29 3.00 2.64
N HIS A 252 3.18 3.75 2.59
CA HIS A 252 2.70 4.60 3.66
C HIS A 252 1.28 4.23 4.10
N ASP A 253 1.16 3.49 5.20
CA ASP A 253 -0.11 2.94 5.70
C ASP A 253 -0.37 3.37 7.16
N GLU A 254 -0.51 4.67 7.37
CA GLU A 254 -0.41 5.40 8.64
C GLU A 254 -1.71 5.34 9.48
N TYR A 255 -2.89 5.34 8.82
CA TYR A 255 -4.19 5.55 9.47
C TYR A 255 -4.99 4.24 9.58
N TRP A 256 -5.04 3.67 10.77
CA TRP A 256 -5.72 2.40 11.02
C TRP A 256 -6.86 2.56 12.04
N SER A 257 -8.01 1.92 11.77
CA SER A 257 -9.06 1.78 12.77
C SER A 257 -8.73 0.65 13.76
N TRP A 258 -9.42 0.64 14.88
CA TRP A 258 -9.33 -0.45 15.85
C TRP A 258 -9.63 -1.81 15.22
N GLU A 259 -10.67 -1.88 14.41
CA GLU A 259 -11.11 -3.09 13.71
C GLU A 259 -10.05 -3.58 12.72
N MET A 260 -9.44 -2.68 11.92
CA MET A 260 -8.34 -3.06 11.03
C MET A 260 -7.22 -3.75 11.80
N ARG A 261 -6.73 -3.12 12.85
CA ARG A 261 -5.63 -3.67 13.66
C ARG A 261 -6.03 -4.97 14.33
N ALA A 262 -7.21 -5.04 14.94
CA ALA A 262 -7.70 -6.25 15.58
C ALA A 262 -7.85 -7.42 14.59
N ASN A 263 -8.31 -7.14 13.37
CA ASN A 263 -8.49 -8.15 12.32
C ASN A 263 -7.14 -8.69 11.82
N VAL A 264 -6.14 -7.82 11.62
CA VAL A 264 -4.80 -8.25 11.20
C VAL A 264 -4.06 -8.97 12.32
N GLU A 265 -4.16 -8.52 13.57
CA GLU A 265 -3.64 -9.25 14.74
C GLU A 265 -4.30 -10.64 14.86
N ALA A 266 -5.61 -10.74 14.69
CA ALA A 266 -6.33 -12.02 14.72
C ALA A 266 -5.92 -12.95 13.55
N ALA A 267 -5.63 -12.41 12.39
CA ALA A 267 -5.10 -13.18 11.25
C ALA A 267 -3.69 -13.72 11.58
N ARG A 268 -2.79 -12.89 12.13
CA ARG A 268 -1.47 -13.33 12.62
C ARG A 268 -1.59 -14.45 13.65
N ASP A 269 -2.49 -14.27 14.61
CA ASP A 269 -2.70 -15.23 15.70
C ASP A 269 -3.36 -16.54 15.21
N ALA A 270 -3.96 -16.51 14.02
CA ALA A 270 -4.46 -17.68 13.29
C ALA A 270 -3.41 -18.30 12.33
N GLY A 271 -2.18 -17.75 12.27
CA GLY A 271 -1.08 -18.29 11.47
C GLY A 271 -0.87 -17.62 10.11
N VAL A 272 -1.53 -16.51 9.82
CA VAL A 272 -1.27 -15.73 8.61
C VAL A 272 -0.02 -14.87 8.81
N ASP A 273 0.95 -14.98 7.91
CA ASP A 273 2.17 -14.21 7.96
C ASP A 273 1.90 -12.72 7.64
N LEU A 274 2.71 -11.82 8.21
CA LEU A 274 2.57 -10.38 7.96
C LEU A 274 3.86 -9.80 7.39
N ALA A 275 3.76 -9.06 6.29
CA ALA A 275 4.90 -8.37 5.70
C ALA A 275 4.61 -6.87 5.56
N PHE A 276 5.32 -6.07 6.35
CA PHE A 276 5.28 -4.62 6.32
C PHE A 276 6.47 -4.12 5.49
N PHE A 277 6.25 -3.98 4.17
CA PHE A 277 7.19 -3.32 3.26
C PHE A 277 6.93 -1.80 3.24
N SER A 278 6.90 -1.22 4.43
CA SER A 278 6.38 0.11 4.71
C SER A 278 7.07 0.70 5.95
N ALA A 279 6.74 1.94 6.29
CA ALA A 279 7.03 2.56 7.57
C ALA A 279 5.89 3.49 7.99
N ASN A 280 5.94 3.97 9.23
CA ASN A 280 4.90 4.75 9.88
C ASN A 280 3.53 4.05 9.80
N VAL A 281 3.56 2.72 9.94
CA VAL A 281 2.37 1.88 9.81
C VAL A 281 1.56 1.92 11.09
N CYS A 282 0.24 2.05 10.94
CA CYS A 282 -0.65 2.00 12.11
C CYS A 282 -0.28 3.04 13.18
N TYR A 283 0.08 4.27 12.75
CA TYR A 283 0.52 5.34 13.65
C TYR A 283 -0.66 6.06 14.31
N TRP A 284 -1.64 6.50 13.49
CA TRP A 284 -2.85 7.15 13.97
C TRP A 284 -4.00 6.17 14.07
N GLN A 285 -4.63 6.09 15.27
CA GLN A 285 -5.92 5.45 15.39
C GLN A 285 -7.00 6.36 14.82
N ILE A 286 -7.88 5.77 13.99
CA ILE A 286 -9.04 6.44 13.42
C ILE A 286 -10.33 5.72 13.80
N ARG A 287 -11.46 6.41 13.67
CA ARG A 287 -12.79 5.80 13.60
C ARG A 287 -13.37 5.98 12.19
N LEU A 288 -14.20 5.05 11.78
CA LEU A 288 -14.97 5.14 10.54
C LEU A 288 -16.44 5.35 10.87
N GLU A 289 -17.05 6.34 10.23
CA GLU A 289 -18.46 6.73 10.39
C GLU A 289 -19.17 6.71 9.03
N ASP A 290 -20.48 6.92 9.00
CA ASP A 290 -21.30 7.09 7.80
C ASP A 290 -21.10 5.95 6.80
N GLU A 291 -21.40 4.72 7.22
CA GLU A 291 -21.23 3.51 6.39
C GLU A 291 -19.78 3.38 5.85
N LEU A 292 -18.81 3.70 6.71
CA LEU A 292 -17.36 3.65 6.43
C LEU A 292 -16.89 4.69 5.39
N ARG A 293 -17.71 5.74 5.13
CA ARG A 293 -17.39 6.80 4.18
C ARG A 293 -16.71 8.02 4.82
N THR A 294 -16.60 8.06 6.13
CA THR A 294 -15.99 9.19 6.87
C THR A 294 -14.91 8.67 7.81
N ILE A 295 -13.72 9.27 7.72
CA ILE A 295 -12.62 9.08 8.67
C ILE A 295 -12.72 10.16 9.74
N VAL A 296 -12.67 9.77 11.02
CA VAL A 296 -12.54 10.65 12.18
C VAL A 296 -11.14 10.53 12.75
N ALA A 297 -10.43 11.64 12.89
CA ALA A 297 -9.07 11.69 13.44
C ALA A 297 -8.78 13.05 14.08
N HIS A 298 -8.76 13.09 15.39
CA HIS A 298 -8.44 14.29 16.19
C HIS A 298 -6.93 14.44 16.45
N LYS A 299 -6.17 13.36 16.31
CA LYS A 299 -4.70 13.32 16.32
C LYS A 299 -4.10 13.89 17.62
N GLU A 300 -3.21 14.86 17.50
CA GLU A 300 -2.52 15.49 18.65
C GLU A 300 -3.50 16.21 19.59
N THR A 301 -4.65 16.62 19.10
CA THR A 301 -5.65 17.32 19.89
C THR A 301 -6.71 16.38 20.50
N ALA A 302 -6.60 15.07 20.28
CA ALA A 302 -7.66 14.10 20.57
C ALA A 302 -8.14 14.13 22.02
N LEU A 303 -7.24 14.26 23.00
CA LEU A 303 -7.64 14.33 24.42
C LEU A 303 -8.47 15.57 24.76
N ALA A 304 -8.37 16.63 23.97
CA ALA A 304 -9.13 17.86 24.18
C ALA A 304 -10.38 17.96 23.29
N THR A 305 -10.37 17.34 22.11
CA THR A 305 -11.39 17.62 21.08
C THR A 305 -12.16 16.38 20.61
N ASP A 306 -11.65 15.16 20.86
CA ASP A 306 -12.38 13.94 20.51
C ASP A 306 -13.58 13.77 21.46
N PRO A 307 -14.82 13.61 20.96
CA PRO A 307 -15.97 13.40 21.81
C PRO A 307 -15.82 12.25 22.81
N TYR A 308 -15.14 11.15 22.44
CA TYR A 308 -14.92 10.00 23.33
C TYR A 308 -14.01 10.32 24.53
N ALA A 309 -13.14 11.32 24.42
CA ALA A 309 -12.31 11.77 25.54
C ALA A 309 -13.10 12.60 26.57
N ASN A 310 -14.30 13.07 26.23
CA ASN A 310 -15.04 14.06 27.01
C ASN A 310 -16.51 13.66 27.27
N ASP A 311 -16.90 12.42 27.00
CA ASP A 311 -18.27 11.93 27.20
C ASP A 311 -18.51 11.31 28.60
N GLY A 312 -17.42 11.09 29.35
CA GLY A 312 -17.47 10.50 30.68
C GLY A 312 -17.66 8.97 30.70
N ASP A 313 -17.53 8.32 29.54
CA ASP A 313 -17.61 6.86 29.41
C ASP A 313 -16.22 6.25 29.17
N PRO A 314 -15.55 5.72 30.24
CA PRO A 314 -14.21 5.14 30.07
C PRO A 314 -14.19 3.84 29.26
N SER A 315 -15.35 3.26 28.93
CA SER A 315 -15.40 2.02 28.13
C SER A 315 -15.01 2.24 26.66
N ASN A 316 -15.08 3.47 26.17
CA ASN A 316 -14.71 3.83 24.81
C ASN A 316 -13.38 4.61 24.69
N ASP A 317 -12.72 4.93 25.80
CA ASP A 317 -11.45 5.68 25.83
C ASP A 317 -10.37 5.06 24.91
N ALA A 318 -10.34 3.73 24.83
CA ALA A 318 -9.42 3.02 23.93
C ALA A 318 -9.68 3.31 22.44
N ARG A 319 -10.80 3.97 22.11
CA ARG A 319 -11.19 4.35 20.73
C ARG A 319 -10.92 5.84 20.42
N ILE A 320 -10.32 6.58 21.35
CA ILE A 320 -9.90 7.98 21.14
C ILE A 320 -8.89 8.01 19.98
N THR A 321 -9.11 8.92 19.02
CA THR A 321 -8.34 8.97 17.77
C THR A 321 -6.99 9.70 17.91
N THR A 322 -6.13 9.15 18.76
CA THR A 322 -4.76 9.59 18.99
C THR A 322 -3.74 8.58 18.41
N GLN A 323 -2.45 8.74 18.68
CA GLN A 323 -1.45 7.72 18.32
C GLN A 323 -1.70 6.43 19.11
N TRP A 324 -1.52 5.29 18.47
CA TRP A 324 -1.71 3.98 19.08
C TRP A 324 -0.85 3.76 20.33
N ARG A 325 0.32 4.37 20.40
CA ARG A 325 1.29 4.27 21.49
C ARG A 325 0.95 5.12 22.72
N LEU A 326 0.06 6.10 22.58
CA LEU A 326 -0.25 7.05 23.62
C LEU A 326 -1.43 6.63 24.50
N VAL A 327 -1.51 7.20 25.73
CA VAL A 327 -2.66 7.10 26.63
C VAL A 327 -3.87 7.76 25.94
N PRO A 328 -5.06 7.18 26.05
CA PRO A 328 -5.42 5.98 26.79
C PRO A 328 -5.33 4.67 25.98
N VAL A 329 -4.96 4.72 24.72
CA VAL A 329 -4.94 3.55 23.82
C VAL A 329 -3.88 2.53 24.24
N LEU A 330 -2.62 2.97 24.46
CA LEU A 330 -1.48 2.18 24.97
C LEU A 330 -1.25 0.83 24.24
N ARG A 331 -1.42 0.84 22.94
CA ARG A 331 -1.11 -0.29 22.04
C ARG A 331 -0.02 0.12 21.06
N PRO A 332 1.27 0.22 21.49
CA PRO A 332 2.34 0.66 20.59
C PRO A 332 2.45 -0.27 19.37
N GLU A 333 2.81 0.31 18.25
CA GLU A 333 2.93 -0.37 16.95
C GLU A 333 4.02 -1.45 17.02
N GLU A 334 5.09 -1.18 17.77
CA GLU A 334 6.22 -2.09 17.96
C GLU A 334 5.80 -3.47 18.50
N ALA A 335 4.81 -3.52 19.41
CA ALA A 335 4.29 -4.77 19.95
C ALA A 335 3.65 -5.69 18.89
N PHE A 336 3.25 -5.12 17.77
CA PHE A 336 2.56 -5.80 16.69
C PHE A 336 3.45 -5.96 15.46
N ILE A 337 4.18 -4.90 15.06
CA ILE A 337 4.97 -4.84 13.82
C ILE A 337 6.43 -5.25 14.08
N GLY A 338 6.94 -5.00 15.31
CA GLY A 338 8.35 -5.19 15.68
C GLY A 338 9.21 -3.93 15.51
N VAL A 339 8.63 -2.87 15.01
CA VAL A 339 9.19 -1.52 14.89
C VAL A 339 8.07 -0.50 15.05
N MET A 340 8.41 0.78 15.26
CA MET A 340 7.47 1.89 15.26
C MET A 340 8.12 3.15 14.71
N SER A 341 7.32 4.09 14.22
CA SER A 341 7.79 5.35 13.61
C SER A 341 8.73 6.12 14.54
N VAL A 342 9.89 6.48 14.02
CA VAL A 342 10.93 7.23 14.75
C VAL A 342 11.29 8.55 14.09
N GLU A 343 11.18 8.68 12.75
CA GLU A 343 11.57 9.92 12.07
C GLU A 343 10.91 10.02 10.69
N SER A 344 10.89 11.26 10.18
CA SER A 344 10.39 11.60 8.85
C SER A 344 11.41 12.44 8.05
N GLN A 345 11.15 12.63 6.76
CA GLN A 345 11.97 13.41 5.84
C GLN A 345 13.40 12.87 5.70
N ILE A 346 13.56 11.55 5.80
CA ILE A 346 14.85 10.87 5.65
C ILE A 346 15.04 10.46 4.17
N ASP A 347 16.26 10.56 3.69
CA ASP A 347 16.75 9.95 2.44
C ASP A 347 18.16 9.41 2.67
N ALA A 348 18.26 8.12 2.96
CA ALA A 348 19.50 7.47 3.37
C ALA A 348 19.57 6.02 2.84
N ASP A 349 20.56 5.27 3.27
CA ASP A 349 20.78 3.88 2.89
C ASP A 349 20.33 2.92 3.99
N ILE A 350 19.76 1.76 3.61
CA ILE A 350 19.60 0.66 4.54
C ILE A 350 20.98 0.00 4.75
N VAL A 351 21.38 -0.20 6.01
CA VAL A 351 22.67 -0.81 6.38
C VAL A 351 22.44 -2.19 7.01
N ILE A 352 23.02 -3.22 6.40
CA ILE A 352 22.83 -4.62 6.80
C ILE A 352 23.56 -4.93 8.12
N ASP A 353 22.85 -5.51 9.10
CA ASP A 353 23.42 -5.89 10.39
C ASP A 353 23.58 -7.41 10.54
N ASN A 354 22.62 -8.23 10.09
CA ASN A 354 22.62 -9.69 10.27
C ASN A 354 22.56 -10.46 8.92
N PRO A 355 23.62 -10.42 8.10
CA PRO A 355 23.63 -11.02 6.77
C PRO A 355 23.53 -12.54 6.76
N SER A 356 23.72 -13.21 7.90
CA SER A 356 23.60 -14.67 8.00
C SER A 356 22.14 -15.16 8.06
N HIS A 357 21.19 -14.25 8.32
CA HIS A 357 19.78 -14.60 8.37
C HIS A 357 19.26 -15.02 6.98
N TRP A 358 18.31 -15.96 6.94
CA TRP A 358 17.77 -16.50 5.69
C TRP A 358 17.14 -15.43 4.76
N VAL A 359 16.70 -14.32 5.31
CA VAL A 359 16.19 -13.15 4.57
C VAL A 359 17.21 -12.65 3.54
N PHE A 360 18.51 -12.76 3.83
CA PHE A 360 19.59 -12.33 2.95
C PHE A 360 20.18 -13.46 2.10
N ALA A 361 19.54 -14.64 2.06
CA ALA A 361 20.03 -15.73 1.23
C ALA A 361 20.15 -15.29 -0.24
N GLN A 362 21.25 -15.66 -0.91
CA GLN A 362 21.55 -15.34 -2.31
C GLN A 362 21.71 -13.84 -2.65
N THR A 363 21.76 -12.94 -1.68
CA THR A 363 22.02 -11.51 -1.93
C THR A 363 23.52 -11.19 -2.04
N ASN A 364 24.39 -12.04 -1.51
CA ASN A 364 25.82 -11.80 -1.33
C ASN A 364 26.16 -10.59 -0.45
N LEU A 365 25.21 -10.07 0.33
CA LEU A 365 25.43 -8.97 1.25
C LEU A 365 26.24 -9.43 2.47
N ALA A 366 27.12 -8.55 2.94
CA ALA A 366 27.87 -8.66 4.18
C ALA A 366 27.34 -7.65 5.22
N ARG A 367 27.79 -7.80 6.47
CA ARG A 367 27.50 -6.82 7.52
C ARG A 367 28.14 -5.47 7.17
N GLY A 368 27.37 -4.40 7.26
CA GLY A 368 27.80 -3.06 6.90
C GLY A 368 27.62 -2.72 5.42
N ASP A 369 27.16 -3.67 4.58
CA ASP A 369 26.79 -3.34 3.20
C ASP A 369 25.53 -2.47 3.15
N HIS A 370 25.42 -1.66 2.11
CA HIS A 370 24.35 -0.69 1.93
C HIS A 370 23.38 -1.09 0.83
N LEU A 371 22.09 -0.78 1.01
CA LEU A 371 21.10 -0.69 -0.06
C LEU A 371 20.84 0.80 -0.30
N PRO A 372 21.46 1.41 -1.31
CA PRO A 372 21.48 2.86 -1.48
C PRO A 372 20.10 3.47 -1.72
N GLY A 373 19.78 4.53 -0.97
CA GLY A 373 18.59 5.33 -1.12
C GLY A 373 17.27 4.58 -0.84
N LEU A 374 17.31 3.47 -0.12
CA LEU A 374 16.11 2.72 0.22
C LEU A 374 15.61 2.98 1.65
N LEU A 375 16.23 3.89 2.39
CA LEU A 375 15.78 4.34 3.70
C LEU A 375 15.12 5.72 3.60
N GLY A 376 13.84 5.83 3.90
CA GLY A 376 13.05 7.07 3.90
C GLY A 376 11.62 6.83 3.38
N TYR A 377 10.80 7.76 3.02
CA TYR A 377 10.78 9.15 3.50
C TYR A 377 10.52 9.21 5.01
N GLU A 378 9.67 8.32 5.53
CA GLU A 378 9.49 8.00 6.94
C GLU A 378 10.13 6.66 7.24
N VAL A 379 10.62 6.54 8.48
CA VAL A 379 11.40 5.38 8.91
C VAL A 379 10.96 4.91 10.29
N ASP A 380 11.01 3.59 10.50
CA ASP A 380 10.67 2.95 11.75
C ASP A 380 11.93 2.38 12.42
N GLY A 381 11.89 2.26 13.75
CA GLY A 381 12.98 1.68 14.54
C GLY A 381 12.48 0.91 15.76
N ILE A 382 13.38 0.18 16.38
CA ILE A 382 13.16 -0.47 17.68
C ILE A 382 13.31 0.58 18.76
N VAL A 383 12.25 0.87 19.49
CA VAL A 383 12.24 1.86 20.60
C VAL A 383 12.25 1.18 21.96
N GLY A 384 11.82 -0.10 22.02
CA GLY A 384 11.80 -0.88 23.25
C GLY A 384 10.52 -0.70 24.09
N MET A 385 9.46 -0.20 23.48
CA MET A 385 8.18 0.00 24.19
C MET A 385 7.31 -1.26 24.34
N GLN A 386 7.63 -2.37 23.94
CA GLN A 386 6.93 -3.68 23.98
C GLN A 386 7.37 -4.55 22.80
N SER A 387 8.67 -4.62 22.56
CA SER A 387 9.19 -5.44 21.48
C SER A 387 8.76 -6.91 21.65
N PRO A 388 8.40 -7.59 20.56
CA PRO A 388 8.14 -9.03 20.58
C PRO A 388 9.35 -9.81 21.13
N PRO A 389 9.15 -10.89 21.94
CA PRO A 389 10.25 -11.56 22.66
C PRO A 389 11.30 -12.22 21.75
N ASN A 390 10.95 -12.55 20.52
CA ASN A 390 11.85 -13.21 19.55
C ASN A 390 12.24 -12.26 18.40
N LEU A 391 12.23 -10.95 18.65
CA LEU A 391 12.57 -9.96 17.64
C LEU A 391 14.02 -10.09 17.21
N VAL A 392 14.25 -10.19 15.90
CA VAL A 392 15.57 -10.21 15.29
C VAL A 392 15.74 -8.95 14.45
N ARG A 393 16.77 -8.18 14.74
CA ARG A 393 17.19 -7.06 13.92
C ARG A 393 17.98 -7.57 12.71
N LEU A 394 17.57 -7.20 11.52
CA LEU A 394 18.14 -7.60 10.23
C LEU A 394 19.07 -6.53 9.66
N ALA A 395 18.65 -5.26 9.75
CA ALA A 395 19.41 -4.09 9.36
C ALA A 395 19.34 -3.05 10.49
N HIS A 396 20.38 -2.20 10.59
CA HIS A 396 20.47 -1.10 11.54
C HIS A 396 21.10 0.10 10.83
N SER A 397 20.26 1.02 10.43
CA SER A 397 20.58 2.03 9.43
C SER A 397 20.65 3.41 10.08
N PRO A 398 21.83 4.03 10.16
CA PRO A 398 21.94 5.37 10.68
C PRO A 398 21.33 6.39 9.71
N TYR A 399 20.69 7.42 10.26
CA TYR A 399 20.22 8.56 9.49
C TYR A 399 20.62 9.89 10.19
N VAL A 400 20.54 10.95 9.40
CA VAL A 400 20.61 12.33 9.90
C VAL A 400 19.35 13.02 9.38
N ASN A 401 18.54 13.61 10.26
CA ASN A 401 17.35 14.33 9.86
C ASN A 401 17.67 15.76 9.36
N GLU A 402 16.66 16.49 8.91
CA GLU A 402 16.80 17.86 8.39
C GLU A 402 17.34 18.87 9.42
N HIS A 403 17.26 18.55 10.72
CA HIS A 403 17.76 19.37 11.82
C HIS A 403 19.20 19.00 12.22
N GLY A 404 19.82 18.02 11.55
CA GLY A 404 21.16 17.51 11.85
C GLY A 404 21.21 16.53 13.04
N GLU A 405 20.06 16.07 13.52
CA GLU A 405 19.98 15.06 14.58
C GLU A 405 20.19 13.67 14.00
N THR A 406 20.86 12.81 14.74
CA THR A 406 21.19 11.45 14.32
C THR A 406 20.28 10.43 14.99
N GLY A 407 19.87 9.41 14.25
CA GLY A 407 19.09 8.29 14.76
C GLY A 407 19.35 7.01 13.97
N PHE A 408 18.56 5.99 14.26
CA PHE A 408 18.64 4.70 13.59
C PHE A 408 17.24 4.21 13.19
N SER A 409 17.17 3.61 12.02
CA SER A 409 16.05 2.82 11.56
C SER A 409 16.43 1.34 11.54
N ASP A 410 15.46 0.47 11.79
CA ASP A 410 15.67 -0.97 11.88
C ASP A 410 14.76 -1.75 10.93
N MET A 411 15.35 -2.70 10.21
CA MET A 411 14.61 -3.79 9.56
C MET A 411 14.55 -4.96 10.53
N THR A 412 13.37 -5.53 10.73
CA THR A 412 13.16 -6.57 11.74
C THR A 412 12.36 -7.76 11.24
N ILE A 413 12.44 -8.85 11.99
CA ILE A 413 11.61 -10.05 11.81
C ILE A 413 11.39 -10.73 13.15
N TYR A 414 10.20 -11.29 13.37
CA TYR A 414 9.93 -12.18 14.50
C TYR A 414 8.94 -13.27 14.11
N THR A 415 8.82 -14.28 14.97
CA THR A 415 7.81 -15.32 14.83
C THR A 415 6.82 -15.20 15.98
N ALA A 416 5.55 -15.02 15.66
CA ALA A 416 4.46 -14.96 16.65
C ALA A 416 4.22 -16.34 17.30
N PRO A 417 3.54 -16.42 18.46
CA PRO A 417 3.21 -17.70 19.11
C PRO A 417 2.43 -18.67 18.21
N SER A 418 1.66 -18.17 17.26
CA SER A 418 0.94 -18.96 16.24
C SER A 418 1.87 -19.64 15.21
N GLY A 419 3.13 -19.26 15.16
CA GLY A 419 4.08 -19.64 14.11
C GLY A 419 4.14 -18.66 12.94
N ALA A 420 3.25 -17.67 12.90
CA ALA A 420 3.25 -16.63 11.86
C ALA A 420 4.53 -15.79 11.90
N ILE A 421 5.10 -15.55 10.74
CA ILE A 421 6.25 -14.67 10.56
C ILE A 421 5.74 -13.24 10.42
N VAL A 422 6.38 -12.30 11.11
CA VAL A 422 6.14 -10.86 10.94
C VAL A 422 7.45 -10.22 10.51
N PHE A 423 7.46 -9.63 9.32
CA PHE A 423 8.60 -8.93 8.74
C PHE A 423 8.27 -7.44 8.61
N ALA A 424 9.22 -6.57 8.96
CA ALA A 424 9.10 -5.13 8.78
C ALA A 424 10.37 -4.57 8.12
N ALA A 425 10.20 -3.87 7.00
CA ALA A 425 11.30 -3.21 6.29
C ALA A 425 11.77 -1.93 6.99
N GLY A 426 10.88 -1.26 7.75
CA GLY A 426 11.17 -0.04 8.49
C GLY A 426 11.39 1.20 7.61
N THR A 427 10.88 1.20 6.37
CA THR A 427 11.05 2.28 5.41
C THR A 427 9.89 2.34 4.40
N MET A 428 9.40 3.53 4.09
CA MET A 428 8.43 3.73 3.01
C MET A 428 9.03 3.47 1.63
N GLN A 429 10.32 3.67 1.45
CA GLN A 429 11.02 3.62 0.15
C GLN A 429 11.34 2.20 -0.33
N TRP A 430 11.00 1.16 0.43
CA TRP A 430 11.32 -0.22 0.07
C TRP A 430 10.92 -0.60 -1.35
N SER A 431 9.71 -0.26 -1.76
CA SER A 431 9.17 -0.62 -3.08
C SER A 431 9.98 -0.05 -4.24
N TRP A 432 10.72 1.05 -4.01
CA TRP A 432 11.57 1.67 -5.01
C TRP A 432 12.77 0.80 -5.39
N GLY A 433 13.19 -0.10 -4.50
CA GLY A 433 14.20 -1.11 -4.81
C GLY A 433 13.71 -2.24 -5.71
N LEU A 434 12.40 -2.37 -5.91
CA LEU A 434 11.80 -3.54 -6.57
C LEU A 434 11.49 -3.31 -8.05
N ASP A 435 11.11 -2.10 -8.44
CA ASP A 435 10.75 -1.77 -9.83
C ASP A 435 11.15 -0.33 -10.19
N GLY A 436 11.50 -0.12 -11.45
CA GLY A 436 11.98 1.16 -11.97
C GLY A 436 10.88 2.20 -12.22
N TYR A 437 9.61 1.84 -12.03
CA TYR A 437 8.52 2.80 -12.19
C TYR A 437 8.50 3.78 -11.01
N GLY A 438 8.42 5.07 -11.31
CA GLY A 438 8.29 6.12 -10.31
C GLY A 438 8.57 7.52 -10.89
N PRO A 439 8.40 8.57 -10.10
CA PRO A 439 8.65 9.93 -10.56
C PRO A 439 10.13 10.12 -10.90
N PRO A 440 10.45 10.94 -11.92
CA PRO A 440 11.83 11.21 -12.32
C PRO A 440 12.71 11.74 -11.17
N SER A 441 12.14 12.48 -10.22
CA SER A 441 12.82 13.03 -9.05
C SER A 441 13.39 11.96 -8.11
N ARG A 442 12.82 10.75 -8.13
CA ARG A 442 13.28 9.61 -7.32
C ARG A 442 14.65 9.07 -7.78
N GLY A 443 14.97 9.21 -9.06
CA GLY A 443 16.09 8.49 -9.67
C GLY A 443 15.85 6.98 -9.78
N ASN A 444 16.85 6.25 -10.26
CA ASN A 444 16.78 4.78 -10.32
C ASN A 444 17.36 4.18 -9.04
N ARG A 445 16.52 3.59 -8.19
CA ARG A 445 16.89 2.92 -6.93
C ARG A 445 16.70 1.40 -6.98
N VAL A 446 16.45 0.83 -8.14
CA VAL A 446 16.27 -0.62 -8.29
C VAL A 446 17.51 -1.37 -7.80
N SER A 447 17.29 -2.32 -6.90
CA SER A 447 18.33 -3.11 -6.24
C SER A 447 18.05 -4.61 -6.40
N ALA A 448 18.96 -5.33 -7.06
CA ALA A 448 18.85 -6.77 -7.18
C ALA A 448 18.84 -7.47 -5.80
N ALA A 449 19.55 -6.91 -4.82
CA ALA A 449 19.56 -7.41 -3.45
C ALA A 449 18.20 -7.18 -2.76
N ALA A 450 17.58 -5.99 -2.90
CA ALA A 450 16.25 -5.71 -2.37
C ALA A 450 15.18 -6.63 -2.99
N GLN A 451 15.24 -6.83 -4.31
CA GLN A 451 14.37 -7.79 -5.01
C GLN A 451 14.55 -9.21 -4.47
N GLN A 452 15.80 -9.64 -4.21
CA GLN A 452 16.06 -10.98 -3.68
C GLN A 452 15.57 -11.11 -2.23
N ILE A 453 15.75 -10.08 -1.38
CA ILE A 453 15.21 -10.04 -0.02
C ILE A 453 13.67 -10.16 -0.08
N ALA A 454 13.00 -9.40 -0.93
CA ALA A 454 11.56 -9.49 -1.07
C ALA A 454 11.11 -10.89 -1.49
N ARG A 455 11.79 -11.53 -2.48
CA ARG A 455 11.51 -12.94 -2.85
C ARG A 455 11.71 -13.87 -1.67
N ASN A 456 12.81 -13.75 -0.94
CA ASN A 456 13.10 -14.63 0.20
C ASN A 456 12.01 -14.55 1.26
N VAL A 457 11.55 -13.34 1.59
CA VAL A 457 10.46 -13.13 2.56
C VAL A 457 9.17 -13.73 2.04
N LEU A 458 8.73 -13.33 0.85
CA LEU A 458 7.46 -13.76 0.27
C LEU A 458 7.40 -15.26 -0.01
N ASP A 459 8.45 -15.84 -0.62
CA ASP A 459 8.50 -17.27 -0.91
C ASP A 459 8.47 -18.11 0.39
N ARG A 460 9.11 -17.63 1.46
CA ARG A 460 9.03 -18.28 2.78
C ARG A 460 7.61 -18.26 3.33
N MET A 461 6.95 -17.11 3.30
CA MET A 461 5.59 -16.93 3.81
C MET A 461 4.55 -17.76 3.05
N ILE A 462 4.72 -17.91 1.73
CA ILE A 462 3.80 -18.73 0.94
C ILE A 462 4.17 -20.22 0.87
N GLY A 463 5.24 -20.63 1.56
CA GLY A 463 5.67 -22.03 1.63
C GLY A 463 6.37 -22.56 0.38
N LYS A 464 6.90 -21.69 -0.48
CA LYS A 464 7.77 -22.09 -1.59
C LYS A 464 9.11 -22.59 -1.05
N THR A 465 9.58 -23.73 -1.56
CA THR A 465 10.87 -24.31 -1.16
C THR A 465 12.00 -23.44 -1.70
N MET A 466 12.74 -22.77 -0.81
CA MET A 466 13.95 -22.06 -1.18
C MET A 466 15.01 -23.05 -1.66
N PRO A 467 15.68 -22.85 -2.80
CA PRO A 467 16.78 -23.69 -3.20
C PRO A 467 17.92 -23.59 -2.19
N TYR A 468 18.12 -24.64 -1.43
CA TYR A 468 19.15 -24.70 -0.39
C TYR A 468 20.54 -24.77 -1.04
N THR A 469 21.22 -23.65 -1.15
CA THR A 469 22.64 -23.65 -1.51
C THR A 469 23.48 -24.02 -0.30
N LYS A 470 23.97 -25.30 -0.26
CA LYS A 470 25.03 -25.70 0.68
C LYS A 470 26.17 -24.69 0.55
N ARG A 471 26.45 -23.90 1.60
CA ARG A 471 27.72 -23.16 1.70
C ARG A 471 28.85 -24.17 1.53
N ARG A 472 29.68 -24.01 0.50
CA ARG A 472 30.98 -24.68 0.47
C ARG A 472 31.73 -24.20 1.71
N ALA A 473 31.99 -25.13 2.64
CA ALA A 473 32.94 -24.87 3.70
C ALA A 473 34.29 -24.56 3.02
N VAL A 474 34.72 -23.32 3.13
CA VAL A 474 36.09 -22.95 2.80
C VAL A 474 36.94 -23.58 3.90
N ARG A 475 37.74 -24.58 3.52
CA ARG A 475 38.81 -25.18 4.38
C ARG A 475 40.00 -24.23 4.35
#